data_4759ff9503f6140e804753299a00c2c3
#
_entry.id   4759ff9503f6140e804753299a00c2c3
#
_cell.length_a   1.000
_cell.length_b   1.000
_cell.length_c   1.000
_cell.angle_alpha   90.00
_cell.angle_beta   90.00
_cell.angle_gamma   90.00
#
_symmetry.space_group_name_H-M   'P 1'
#
loop_
_entity.id
_entity.type
_entity.pdbx_description
1 polymer ?
#
loop_
_entity_poly.entity_id
_entity_poly.type
_entity_poly.pdbx_seq_one_letter_code
_entity_poly.pdbx_strand_id
1 'polypeptide(L)'
;MVKRFEVIIIGAGAAGMLCAIEAGKRGKKVLIIDHSKKIGEKIRISGGGRCNFTNINTNPSKFISSNPNFCISALKQYTQNDFINLVKKYDIKF
;
A
#
# COMPACT_ATOMS: atom_id res chain seq x y z
N MET A 1 -28.53 11.65 -10.30
CA MET A 1 -28.48 10.86 -9.05
C MET A 1 -27.18 11.16 -8.34
N VAL A 2 -27.22 11.49 -7.07
CA VAL A 2 -26.04 11.72 -6.25
C VAL A 2 -25.57 10.38 -5.66
N LYS A 3 -24.31 10.04 -5.88
CA LYS A 3 -23.67 8.89 -5.22
C LYS A 3 -22.91 9.38 -3.98
N ARG A 4 -23.06 8.67 -2.88
CA ARG A 4 -22.38 9.02 -1.62
C ARG A 4 -21.37 7.96 -1.25
N PHE A 5 -20.20 8.40 -0.81
CA PHE A 5 -19.13 7.55 -0.31
C PHE A 5 -18.68 8.05 1.07
N GLU A 6 -18.31 7.13 1.93
CA GLU A 6 -17.84 7.47 3.28
C GLU A 6 -16.34 7.82 3.27
N VAL A 7 -15.59 7.24 2.33
CA VAL A 7 -14.16 7.48 2.16
C VAL A 7 -13.86 7.73 0.68
N ILE A 8 -13.19 8.82 0.39
CA ILE A 8 -12.69 9.13 -0.97
C ILE A 8 -11.18 9.21 -0.91
N ILE A 9 -10.51 8.42 -1.76
CA ILE A 9 -9.05 8.34 -1.82
C ILE A 9 -8.59 8.88 -3.16
N ILE A 10 -7.69 9.84 -3.12
CA ILE A 10 -7.06 10.43 -4.30
C ILE A 10 -5.73 9.72 -4.53
N GLY A 11 -5.67 8.94 -5.59
CA GLY A 11 -4.51 8.14 -5.98
C GLY A 11 -4.73 6.65 -5.77
N ALA A 12 -4.65 5.88 -6.86
CA ALA A 12 -4.79 4.42 -6.86
C ALA A 12 -3.41 3.73 -7.00
N GLY A 13 -2.41 4.25 -6.31
CA GLY A 13 -1.11 3.60 -6.15
C GLY A 13 -1.12 2.63 -4.96
N ALA A 14 0.06 2.20 -4.53
CA ALA A 14 0.21 1.25 -3.43
C ALA A 14 -0.47 1.72 -2.14
N ALA A 15 -0.19 2.95 -1.73
CA ALA A 15 -0.75 3.53 -0.51
C ALA A 15 -2.26 3.69 -0.58
N GLY A 16 -2.77 4.23 -1.69
CA GLY A 16 -4.21 4.44 -1.88
C GLY A 16 -4.99 3.14 -1.92
N MET A 17 -4.48 2.12 -2.60
CA MET A 17 -5.12 0.81 -2.65
C MET A 17 -5.14 0.11 -1.30
N LEU A 18 -4.03 0.16 -0.55
CA LEU A 18 -3.98 -0.43 0.79
C LEU A 18 -4.93 0.30 1.75
N CYS A 19 -4.98 1.63 1.68
CA CYS A 19 -5.94 2.43 2.44
C CYS A 19 -7.40 2.03 2.13
N ALA A 20 -7.71 1.83 0.84
CA ALA A 20 -9.05 1.40 0.41
C ALA A 20 -9.41 0.01 0.96
N ILE A 21 -8.46 -0.92 0.93
CA ILE A 21 -8.64 -2.26 1.49
C ILE A 21 -8.96 -2.18 2.98
N GLU A 22 -8.20 -1.41 3.74
CA GLU A 22 -8.41 -1.25 5.17
C GLU A 22 -9.75 -0.57 5.51
N ALA A 23 -10.12 0.47 4.77
CA ALA A 23 -11.42 1.11 4.93
C ALA A 23 -12.57 0.18 4.58
N GLY A 24 -12.43 -0.59 3.49
CA GLY A 24 -13.42 -1.58 3.07
C GLY A 24 -13.60 -2.71 4.09
N LYS A 25 -12.52 -3.20 4.68
CA LYS A 25 -12.58 -4.19 5.77
C LYS A 25 -13.37 -3.69 6.99
N ARG A 26 -13.39 -2.39 7.19
CA ARG A 26 -14.15 -1.74 8.27
C ARG A 26 -15.60 -1.41 7.87
N GLY A 27 -16.05 -1.93 6.76
CA GLY A 27 -17.42 -1.76 6.26
C GLY A 27 -17.71 -0.42 5.62
N LYS A 28 -16.68 0.36 5.27
CA LYS A 28 -16.87 1.67 4.65
C LYS A 28 -17.08 1.58 3.14
N LYS A 29 -17.94 2.44 2.63
CA LYS A 29 -18.14 2.60 1.18
C LYS A 29 -17.05 3.52 0.64
N VAL A 30 -16.16 2.99 -0.19
CA VAL A 30 -14.93 3.65 -0.62
C VAL A 30 -14.97 3.98 -2.10
N LEU A 31 -14.47 5.15 -2.46
CA LEU A 31 -14.20 5.55 -3.85
C LEU A 31 -12.71 5.88 -3.97
N ILE A 32 -12.05 5.30 -4.96
CA ILE A 32 -10.68 5.68 -5.33
C ILE A 32 -10.72 6.43 -6.66
N ILE A 33 -10.00 7.53 -6.73
CA ILE A 33 -9.88 8.37 -7.92
C ILE A 33 -8.40 8.43 -8.32
N ASP A 34 -8.12 8.21 -9.60
CA ASP A 34 -6.76 8.34 -10.14
C ASP A 34 -6.81 9.00 -11.52
N HIS A 35 -5.76 9.75 -11.85
CA HIS A 35 -5.61 10.39 -13.16
C HIS A 35 -5.02 9.45 -14.19
N SER A 36 -4.43 8.34 -13.79
CA SER A 36 -3.83 7.34 -14.68
C SER A 36 -4.90 6.45 -15.30
N LYS A 37 -4.65 5.96 -16.50
CA LYS A 37 -5.55 5.03 -17.19
C LYS A 37 -5.64 3.67 -16.50
N LYS A 38 -4.58 3.29 -15.77
CA LYS A 38 -4.49 2.01 -15.05
C LYS A 38 -4.12 2.27 -13.59
N ILE A 39 -4.80 1.58 -12.68
CA ILE A 39 -4.45 1.60 -11.26
C ILE A 39 -3.13 0.87 -11.02
N GLY A 40 -2.42 1.26 -9.96
CA GLY A 40 -1.19 0.57 -9.57
C GLY A 40 -0.04 0.71 -10.57
N GLU A 41 -0.01 1.76 -11.35
CA GLU A 41 0.97 1.93 -12.45
C GLU A 41 2.41 1.82 -11.96
N LYS A 42 2.76 2.54 -10.88
CA LYS A 42 4.12 2.50 -10.33
C LYS A 42 4.49 1.14 -9.75
N ILE A 43 3.54 0.43 -9.18
CA ILE A 43 3.77 -0.94 -8.72
C ILE A 43 4.09 -1.84 -9.90
N ARG A 44 3.29 -1.73 -10.94
CA ARG A 44 3.41 -2.56 -12.14
C ARG A 44 4.75 -2.40 -12.85
N ILE A 45 5.27 -1.16 -12.94
CA ILE A 45 6.52 -0.87 -13.64
C ILE A 45 7.75 -0.95 -12.74
N SER A 46 7.60 -1.01 -11.42
CA SER A 46 8.72 -1.08 -10.49
C SER A 46 9.52 -2.38 -10.67
N GLY A 47 10.81 -2.33 -10.33
CA GLY A 47 11.67 -3.50 -10.44
C GLY A 47 11.81 -4.06 -11.87
N GLY A 48 11.73 -3.20 -12.89
CA GLY A 48 11.81 -3.63 -14.28
C GLY A 48 10.60 -4.48 -14.71
N GLY A 49 9.43 -4.24 -14.13
CA GLY A 49 8.19 -4.99 -14.39
C GLY A 49 7.99 -6.20 -13.49
N ARG A 50 8.93 -6.46 -12.56
CA ARG A 50 8.84 -7.59 -11.63
C ARG A 50 8.37 -7.21 -10.24
N CYS A 51 8.14 -5.92 -10.00
CA CYS A 51 7.82 -5.33 -8.70
C CYS A 51 8.96 -5.45 -7.69
N ASN A 52 9.26 -4.35 -7.00
CA ASN A 52 10.10 -4.38 -5.80
C ASN A 52 9.20 -4.77 -4.62
N PHE A 53 9.20 -6.04 -4.28
CA PHE A 53 8.25 -6.56 -3.32
C PHE A 53 8.55 -6.09 -1.89
N THR A 54 9.52 -6.69 -1.23
CA THR A 54 9.90 -6.30 0.12
C THR A 54 11.26 -6.91 0.49
N ASN A 55 11.73 -6.60 1.69
CA ASN A 55 12.97 -7.14 2.24
C ASN A 55 12.71 -7.60 3.68
N ILE A 56 12.96 -8.86 3.96
CA ILE A 56 12.77 -9.44 5.30
C ILE A 56 13.64 -8.77 6.37
N ASN A 57 14.75 -8.16 5.97
CA ASN A 57 15.67 -7.44 6.85
C ASN A 57 15.30 -5.97 7.04
N THR A 58 14.10 -5.56 6.63
CA THR A 58 13.64 -4.18 6.81
C THR A 58 13.64 -3.79 8.27
N ASN A 59 14.30 -2.66 8.56
CA ASN A 59 14.42 -2.11 9.91
C ASN A 59 14.50 -0.59 9.80
N PRO A 60 13.89 0.18 10.73
CA PRO A 60 13.95 1.64 10.68
C PRO A 60 15.36 2.21 10.57
N SER A 61 16.37 1.55 11.14
CA SER A 61 17.78 1.97 11.07
C SER A 61 18.36 1.93 9.66
N LYS A 62 17.72 1.23 8.73
CA LYS A 62 18.14 1.11 7.33
C LYS A 62 17.66 2.26 6.45
N PHE A 63 16.78 3.12 6.97
CA PHE A 63 16.23 4.25 6.23
C PHE A 63 17.08 5.51 6.45
N ILE A 64 17.54 6.09 5.36
CA ILE A 64 18.35 7.31 5.38
C ILE A 64 17.43 8.51 5.23
N SER A 65 17.40 9.37 6.24
CA SER A 65 16.52 10.53 6.27
C SER A 65 17.08 11.58 7.20
N SER A 66 16.71 12.85 6.98
CA SER A 66 16.98 13.94 7.90
C SER A 66 16.24 13.76 9.24
N ASN A 67 15.16 12.97 9.24
CA ASN A 67 14.44 12.59 10.46
C ASN A 67 14.49 11.04 10.59
N PRO A 68 15.46 10.50 11.34
CA PRO A 68 15.62 9.05 11.46
C PRO A 68 14.45 8.35 12.17
N ASN A 69 13.62 9.10 12.88
CA ASN A 69 12.45 8.56 13.58
C ASN A 69 11.18 8.55 12.74
N PHE A 70 11.22 9.12 11.54
CA PHE A 70 10.02 9.33 10.71
C PHE A 70 9.26 8.03 10.40
N CYS A 71 9.98 6.94 10.07
CA CYS A 71 9.36 5.69 9.63
C CYS A 71 9.08 4.70 10.76
N ILE A 72 9.51 4.96 12.00
CA ILE A 72 9.46 3.98 13.10
C ILE A 72 8.03 3.53 13.37
N SER A 73 7.10 4.46 13.54
CA SER A 73 5.72 4.14 13.87
C SER A 73 5.05 3.32 12.76
N ALA A 74 5.19 3.76 11.52
CA ALA A 74 4.59 3.06 10.37
C ALA A 74 5.11 1.63 10.24
N LEU A 75 6.42 1.43 10.35
CA LEU A 75 7.04 0.11 10.22
C LEU A 75 6.73 -0.82 11.41
N LYS A 76 6.43 -0.27 12.59
CA LYS A 76 5.95 -1.07 13.72
C LYS A 76 4.49 -1.48 13.57
N GLN A 77 3.65 -0.61 13.03
CA GLN A 77 2.22 -0.88 12.86
C GLN A 77 1.93 -1.84 11.71
N TYR A 78 2.76 -1.80 10.67
CA TYR A 78 2.64 -2.69 9.53
C TYR A 78 4.03 -3.11 9.07
N THR A 79 4.39 -4.36 9.38
CA THR A 79 5.73 -4.88 9.12
C THR A 79 5.85 -5.51 7.74
N GLN A 80 7.08 -5.78 7.29
CA GLN A 80 7.32 -6.56 6.07
C GLN A 80 6.70 -7.96 6.15
N ASN A 81 6.67 -8.56 7.32
CA ASN A 81 6.02 -9.86 7.52
C ASN A 81 4.50 -9.78 7.37
N ASP A 82 3.89 -8.67 7.82
CA ASP A 82 2.46 -8.44 7.60
C ASP A 82 2.13 -8.37 6.12
N PHE A 83 2.98 -7.71 5.33
CA PHE A 83 2.80 -7.63 3.88
C PHE A 83 3.01 -8.99 3.21
N ILE A 84 4.03 -9.74 3.61
CA ILE A 84 4.26 -11.10 3.11
C ILE A 84 3.05 -11.99 3.39
N ASN A 85 2.50 -11.91 4.59
CA ASN A 85 1.31 -12.67 4.97
C ASN A 85 0.08 -12.29 4.14
N LEU A 86 -0.08 -11.01 3.82
CA LEU A 86 -1.15 -10.55 2.93
C LEU A 86 -1.02 -11.17 1.54
N VAL A 87 0.18 -11.17 0.98
CA VAL A 87 0.46 -11.74 -0.35
C VAL A 87 0.21 -13.25 -0.34
N LYS A 88 0.63 -13.95 0.69
CA LYS A 88 0.37 -15.39 0.87
C LYS A 88 -1.11 -15.70 0.98
N LYS A 89 -1.86 -14.86 1.69
CA LYS A 89 -3.31 -15.02 1.86
C LYS A 89 -4.05 -15.06 0.51
N TYR A 90 -3.55 -14.31 -0.47
CA TYR A 90 -4.13 -14.27 -1.81
C TYR A 90 -3.43 -15.19 -2.81
N ASP A 91 -2.58 -16.10 -2.32
CA ASP A 91 -1.90 -17.10 -3.14
C ASP A 91 -1.03 -16.52 -4.26
N ILE A 92 -0.49 -15.33 -4.03
CA ILE A 92 0.40 -14.66 -4.97
C ILE A 92 1.80 -15.22 -4.80
N LYS A 93 2.34 -15.79 -5.88
CA LYS A 93 3.72 -16.32 -5.88
C LYS A 93 4.75 -15.19 -5.92
N PHE A 94 5.85 -15.36 -5.21
CA PHE A 94 6.96 -14.39 -5.18
C PHE A 94 8.28 -15.13 -4.95
#